data_efd3ac2d7909384681345dc4c8aaf0ef
#
_entry.id   efd3ac2d7909384681345dc4c8aaf0ef
#
_cell.length_a   1.000
_cell.length_b   1.000
_cell.length_c   1.000
_cell.angle_alpha   90.00
_cell.angle_beta   90.00
_cell.angle_gamma   90.00
#
_symmetry.space_group_name_H-M   'P 1'
#
loop_
_entity.id
_entity.type
_entity.pdbx_description
1 polymer ?
#
loop_
_entity_poly.entity_id
_entity_poly.type
_entity_poly.pdbx_seq_one_letter_code
_entity_poly.pdbx_strand_id
1 'polypeptide(L)'
;MSIGIGAAVARAFAAAGCEKIAITDVNPSTLEQTQRAVASNYPNVQLLARAGSIAEDHFAQSFIDQIVHKFGRVDYAVNCAGVLGLPMRSDETSIEEFDRVNNINYRGCWLSSRAQLKQMVVQKALPSHDPRRPPQRGAVVNIASQLGIVSRPNARRLKPLSLHLDTI
;
A
#
# COMPACT_ATOMS: atom_id res chain seq x y z
N MET A 1 4.42 -16.48 -11.67
CA MET A 1 5.24 -15.64 -10.76
C MET A 1 4.46 -14.37 -10.52
N SER A 2 4.01 -14.09 -9.28
CA SER A 2 3.29 -12.86 -8.96
C SER A 2 4.23 -11.67 -9.17
N ILE A 3 3.82 -10.73 -10.00
CA ILE A 3 4.67 -9.65 -10.51
C ILE A 3 4.24 -8.36 -9.81
N GLY A 4 5.18 -7.72 -9.12
CA GLY A 4 5.00 -6.37 -8.56
C GLY A 4 5.66 -6.19 -7.21
N ILE A 5 5.89 -4.93 -6.85
CA ILE A 5 6.53 -4.54 -5.58
C ILE A 5 5.70 -5.04 -4.39
N GLY A 6 4.37 -4.87 -4.40
CA GLY A 6 3.49 -5.30 -3.31
C GLY A 6 3.56 -6.80 -3.03
N ALA A 7 3.61 -7.64 -4.07
CA ALA A 7 3.77 -9.07 -3.92
C ALA A 7 5.15 -9.46 -3.36
N ALA A 8 6.21 -8.75 -3.73
CA ALA A 8 7.55 -8.94 -3.17
C ALA A 8 7.59 -8.54 -1.69
N VAL A 9 6.95 -7.44 -1.33
CA VAL A 9 6.80 -6.97 0.06
C VAL A 9 6.06 -8.00 0.92
N ALA A 10 4.93 -8.54 0.45
CA ALA A 10 4.18 -9.55 1.19
C ALA A 10 5.03 -10.81 1.48
N ARG A 11 5.82 -11.27 0.48
CA ARG A 11 6.75 -12.38 0.68
C ARG A 11 7.89 -12.05 1.64
N ALA A 12 8.42 -10.82 1.58
CA ALA A 12 9.49 -10.38 2.48
C ALA A 12 9.02 -10.34 3.94
N PHE A 13 7.80 -9.85 4.20
CA PHE A 13 7.20 -9.91 5.53
C PHE A 13 7.01 -11.34 6.02
N ALA A 14 6.49 -12.24 5.18
CA ALA A 14 6.34 -13.65 5.52
C ALA A 14 7.70 -14.31 5.83
N ALA A 15 8.72 -14.05 5.00
CA ALA A 15 10.08 -14.55 5.22
C ALA A 15 10.73 -14.00 6.52
N ALA A 16 10.37 -12.78 6.91
CA ALA A 16 10.80 -12.16 8.16
C ALA A 16 10.02 -12.65 9.40
N GLY A 17 9.13 -13.63 9.24
CA GLY A 17 8.37 -14.22 10.36
C GLY A 17 7.05 -13.51 10.70
N CYS A 18 6.53 -12.65 9.81
CA CYS A 18 5.22 -12.07 10.00
C CYS A 18 4.13 -13.13 9.76
N GLU A 19 3.39 -13.48 10.81
CA GLU A 19 2.36 -14.52 10.77
C GLU A 19 0.98 -14.03 10.31
N LYS A 20 0.74 -12.72 10.32
CA LYS A 20 -0.56 -12.11 9.98
C LYS A 20 -0.36 -11.08 8.88
N ILE A 21 -0.79 -11.39 7.67
CA ILE A 21 -0.58 -10.53 6.50
C ILE A 21 -1.93 -10.26 5.82
N ALA A 22 -2.20 -9.00 5.53
CA ALA A 22 -3.33 -8.60 4.71
C ALA A 22 -2.82 -8.02 3.39
N ILE A 23 -3.41 -8.43 2.28
CA ILE A 23 -3.06 -7.96 0.93
C ILE A 23 -4.31 -7.53 0.16
N THR A 24 -4.15 -6.50 -0.65
CA THR A 24 -5.20 -6.06 -1.57
C THR A 24 -4.63 -5.68 -2.93
N ASP A 25 -5.42 -5.90 -3.96
CA ASP A 25 -5.15 -5.47 -5.33
C ASP A 25 -6.48 -5.23 -6.03
N VAL A 26 -6.51 -4.37 -7.03
CA VAL A 26 -7.69 -4.17 -7.88
C VAL A 26 -7.94 -5.38 -8.79
N ASN A 27 -6.89 -6.14 -9.14
CA ASN A 27 -6.97 -7.33 -9.97
C ASN A 27 -7.08 -8.61 -9.13
N PRO A 28 -8.25 -9.27 -9.11
CA PRO A 28 -8.44 -10.48 -8.31
C PRO A 28 -7.51 -11.64 -8.68
N SER A 29 -7.16 -11.77 -9.97
CA SER A 29 -6.30 -12.88 -10.45
C SER A 29 -4.87 -12.76 -9.95
N THR A 30 -4.27 -11.56 -10.02
CA THR A 30 -2.91 -11.31 -9.50
C THR A 30 -2.89 -11.38 -7.97
N LEU A 31 -3.96 -10.95 -7.31
CA LEU A 31 -4.13 -11.06 -5.87
C LEU A 31 -4.14 -12.54 -5.44
N GLU A 32 -4.92 -13.39 -6.11
CA GLU A 32 -4.99 -14.81 -5.83
C GLU A 32 -3.65 -15.52 -6.06
N GLN A 33 -2.92 -15.16 -7.14
CA GLN A 33 -1.57 -15.69 -7.37
C GLN A 33 -0.62 -15.36 -6.22
N THR A 34 -0.68 -14.10 -5.71
CA THR A 34 0.12 -13.69 -4.56
C THR A 34 -0.27 -14.47 -3.31
N GLN A 35 -1.56 -14.62 -3.07
CA GLN A 35 -2.09 -15.38 -1.93
C GLN A 35 -1.61 -16.84 -1.96
N ARG A 36 -1.72 -17.51 -3.10
CA ARG A 36 -1.25 -18.92 -3.28
C ARG A 36 0.26 -19.02 -3.06
N ALA A 37 1.04 -18.08 -3.61
CA ALA A 37 2.49 -18.09 -3.47
C ALA A 37 2.95 -17.89 -2.01
N VAL A 38 2.29 -17.04 -1.25
CA VAL A 38 2.58 -16.86 0.18
C VAL A 38 2.16 -18.11 0.97
N ALA A 39 0.95 -18.61 0.76
CA ALA A 39 0.43 -19.77 1.48
C ALA A 39 1.28 -21.04 1.25
N SER A 40 1.76 -21.27 0.02
CA SER A 40 2.59 -22.44 -0.31
C SER A 40 3.97 -22.39 0.33
N ASN A 41 4.60 -21.20 0.42
CA ASN A 41 5.95 -21.07 0.95
C ASN A 41 6.00 -20.79 2.46
N TYR A 42 4.88 -20.30 3.02
CA TYR A 42 4.79 -19.89 4.42
C TYR A 42 3.47 -20.37 5.03
N PRO A 43 3.31 -21.69 5.28
CA PRO A 43 2.03 -22.29 5.67
C PRO A 43 1.48 -21.78 7.02
N ASN A 44 2.32 -21.21 7.87
CA ASN A 44 1.91 -20.67 9.15
C ASN A 44 1.34 -19.23 9.05
N VAL A 45 1.43 -18.58 7.88
CA VAL A 45 0.94 -17.23 7.68
C VAL A 45 -0.59 -17.21 7.54
N GLN A 46 -1.24 -16.50 8.43
CA GLN A 46 -2.67 -16.18 8.30
C GLN A 46 -2.85 -15.03 7.32
N LEU A 47 -3.45 -15.33 6.19
CA LEU A 47 -3.62 -14.38 5.10
C LEU A 47 -5.05 -13.86 5.03
N LEU A 48 -5.20 -12.53 4.85
CA LEU A 48 -6.43 -11.87 4.46
C LEU A 48 -6.19 -11.24 3.07
N ALA A 49 -6.94 -11.66 2.07
CA ALA A 49 -6.88 -11.10 0.72
C ALA A 49 -8.25 -10.51 0.34
N ARG A 50 -8.27 -9.30 -0.18
CA ARG A 50 -9.50 -8.65 -0.64
C ARG A 50 -9.23 -7.86 -1.90
N ALA A 51 -9.96 -8.15 -2.98
CA ALA A 51 -9.91 -7.38 -4.20
C ALA A 51 -10.72 -6.08 -4.06
N GLY A 52 -10.19 -4.97 -4.62
CA GLY A 52 -10.87 -3.69 -4.67
C GLY A 52 -9.94 -2.53 -5.00
N SER A 53 -10.52 -1.40 -5.29
CA SER A 53 -9.80 -0.19 -5.71
C SER A 53 -9.56 0.75 -4.53
N ILE A 54 -8.30 1.13 -4.31
CA ILE A 54 -7.95 2.17 -3.32
C ILE A 54 -8.48 3.56 -3.69
N ALA A 55 -8.91 3.78 -4.94
CA ALA A 55 -9.52 5.02 -5.38
C ALA A 55 -10.98 5.17 -4.91
N GLU A 56 -11.62 4.09 -4.46
CA GLU A 56 -12.96 4.11 -3.90
C GLU A 56 -12.97 4.65 -2.47
N ASP A 57 -13.87 5.59 -2.18
CA ASP A 57 -13.90 6.37 -0.93
C ASP A 57 -13.93 5.53 0.35
N HIS A 58 -14.64 4.42 0.33
CA HIS A 58 -14.86 3.60 1.51
C HIS A 58 -14.03 2.32 1.54
N PHE A 59 -13.35 1.97 0.43
CA PHE A 59 -12.64 0.70 0.33
C PHE A 59 -11.53 0.58 1.35
N ALA A 60 -10.64 1.58 1.41
CA ALA A 60 -9.49 1.55 2.33
C ALA A 60 -9.93 1.42 3.80
N GLN A 61 -10.94 2.21 4.24
CA GLN A 61 -11.43 2.11 5.60
C GLN A 61 -12.04 0.73 5.88
N SER A 62 -12.92 0.24 5.00
CA SER A 62 -13.57 -1.06 5.20
C SER A 62 -12.57 -2.24 5.16
N PHE A 63 -11.47 -2.10 4.43
CA PHE A 63 -10.40 -3.10 4.44
C PHE A 63 -9.63 -3.09 5.76
N ILE A 64 -9.29 -1.92 6.30
CA ILE A 64 -8.68 -1.80 7.63
C ILE A 64 -9.61 -2.36 8.72
N ASP A 65 -10.91 -2.07 8.67
CA ASP A 65 -11.90 -2.62 9.62
C ASP A 65 -11.91 -4.15 9.59
N GLN A 66 -11.82 -4.77 8.41
CA GLN A 66 -11.71 -6.24 8.28
C GLN A 66 -10.39 -6.77 8.86
N ILE A 67 -9.27 -6.07 8.64
CA ILE A 67 -7.97 -6.45 9.22
C ILE A 67 -8.06 -6.42 10.75
N VAL A 68 -8.60 -5.36 11.30
CA VAL A 68 -8.74 -5.20 12.76
C VAL A 68 -9.68 -6.26 13.34
N HIS A 69 -10.80 -6.54 12.67
CA HIS A 69 -11.71 -7.61 13.09
C HIS A 69 -11.01 -8.98 13.12
N LYS A 70 -10.18 -9.29 12.11
CA LYS A 70 -9.51 -10.59 11.99
C LYS A 70 -8.25 -10.71 12.83
N PHE A 71 -7.43 -9.66 12.87
CA PHE A 71 -6.07 -9.69 13.42
C PHE A 71 -5.87 -8.83 14.67
N GLY A 72 -6.83 -7.95 14.97
CA GLY A 72 -6.85 -7.10 16.16
C GLY A 72 -6.13 -5.77 16.02
N ARG A 73 -5.17 -5.63 15.06
CA ARG A 73 -4.33 -4.43 14.92
C ARG A 73 -3.66 -4.33 13.55
N VAL A 74 -3.05 -3.18 13.27
CA VAL A 74 -2.20 -2.92 12.09
C VAL A 74 -0.87 -2.34 12.56
N ASP A 75 0.22 -3.09 12.43
CA ASP A 75 1.56 -2.65 12.88
C ASP A 75 2.39 -2.05 11.76
N TYR A 76 2.33 -2.64 10.57
CA TYR A 76 3.04 -2.18 9.40
C TYR A 76 2.09 -2.09 8.23
N ALA A 77 2.17 -0.99 7.50
CA ALA A 77 1.41 -0.81 6.27
C ALA A 77 2.34 -0.34 5.14
N VAL A 78 2.19 -0.95 3.96
CA VAL A 78 2.97 -0.57 2.77
C VAL A 78 2.01 -0.30 1.61
N ASN A 79 1.96 0.94 1.17
CA ASN A 79 1.14 1.37 0.05
C ASN A 79 1.96 1.32 -1.24
N CYS A 80 1.72 0.27 -2.05
CA CYS A 80 2.42 0.01 -3.30
C CYS A 80 1.56 0.22 -4.55
N ALA A 81 0.24 0.36 -4.36
CA ALA A 81 -0.69 0.47 -5.48
C ALA A 81 -0.47 1.77 -6.25
N GLY A 82 -0.38 1.65 -7.56
CA GLY A 82 -0.19 2.78 -8.45
C GLY A 82 -0.26 2.35 -9.91
N VAL A 83 -0.53 3.31 -10.78
CA VAL A 83 -0.62 3.11 -12.22
C VAL A 83 0.29 4.08 -12.96
N LEU A 84 0.78 3.66 -14.11
CA LEU A 84 1.37 4.56 -15.08
C LEU A 84 0.26 5.21 -15.91
N GLY A 85 0.47 6.45 -16.26
CA GLY A 85 -0.37 7.09 -17.26
C GLY A 85 -0.05 6.57 -18.67
N LEU A 86 -0.91 6.89 -19.66
CA LEU A 86 -0.66 6.59 -21.08
C LEU A 86 0.62 7.32 -21.56
N PRO A 87 1.47 6.76 -22.41
CA PRO A 87 2.70 7.39 -22.90
C PRO A 87 2.39 8.47 -23.94
N MET A 88 2.15 9.70 -23.48
CA MET A 88 1.83 10.85 -24.34
C MET A 88 2.38 12.13 -23.71
N ARG A 89 2.40 13.23 -24.45
CA ARG A 89 2.86 14.53 -23.99
C ARG A 89 1.89 15.12 -22.98
N SER A 90 2.36 15.98 -22.08
CA SER A 90 1.51 16.60 -21.04
C SER A 90 0.40 17.47 -21.60
N ASP A 91 0.68 18.16 -22.72
CA ASP A 91 -0.29 19.01 -23.44
C ASP A 91 -1.35 18.22 -24.24
N GLU A 92 -1.08 16.94 -24.50
CA GLU A 92 -2.00 16.00 -25.16
C GLU A 92 -2.79 15.14 -24.18
N THR A 93 -2.45 15.23 -22.87
CA THR A 93 -3.11 14.44 -21.84
C THR A 93 -4.52 14.95 -21.58
N SER A 94 -5.51 14.07 -21.69
CA SER A 94 -6.88 14.42 -21.34
C SER A 94 -7.05 14.62 -19.83
N ILE A 95 -8.05 15.40 -19.43
CA ILE A 95 -8.38 15.66 -18.03
C ILE A 95 -8.77 14.34 -17.34
N GLU A 96 -9.54 13.49 -18.01
CA GLU A 96 -10.00 12.20 -17.48
C GLU A 96 -8.83 11.27 -17.16
N GLU A 97 -7.79 11.26 -18.03
CA GLU A 97 -6.62 10.44 -17.78
C GLU A 97 -5.76 11.03 -16.65
N PHE A 98 -5.65 12.35 -16.57
CA PHE A 98 -4.99 13.03 -15.45
C PHE A 98 -5.69 12.69 -14.14
N ASP A 99 -7.03 12.80 -14.11
CA ASP A 99 -7.84 12.49 -12.92
C ASP A 99 -7.75 11.01 -12.54
N ARG A 100 -7.77 10.10 -13.52
CA ARG A 100 -7.60 8.66 -13.27
C ARG A 100 -6.31 8.35 -12.54
N VAL A 101 -5.19 8.90 -13.02
CA VAL A 101 -3.88 8.65 -12.40
C VAL A 101 -3.78 9.29 -11.02
N ASN A 102 -4.27 10.51 -10.84
CA ASN A 102 -4.27 11.19 -9.55
C ASN A 102 -5.19 10.51 -8.52
N ASN A 103 -6.37 10.07 -8.95
CA ASN A 103 -7.28 9.35 -8.07
C ASN A 103 -6.67 8.06 -7.51
N ILE A 104 -5.87 7.35 -8.30
CA ILE A 104 -5.22 6.11 -7.83
C ILE A 104 -3.95 6.45 -7.05
N ASN A 105 -2.98 7.16 -7.67
CA ASN A 105 -1.63 7.30 -7.14
C ASN A 105 -1.55 8.28 -5.96
N TYR A 106 -2.35 9.34 -5.97
CA TYR A 106 -2.33 10.37 -4.93
C TYR A 106 -3.47 10.19 -3.94
N ARG A 107 -4.72 10.32 -4.41
CA ARG A 107 -5.88 10.25 -3.54
C ARG A 107 -6.05 8.87 -2.90
N GLY A 108 -5.86 7.78 -3.65
CA GLY A 108 -5.95 6.41 -3.15
C GLY A 108 -4.87 6.09 -2.12
N CYS A 109 -3.64 6.54 -2.33
CA CYS A 109 -2.56 6.43 -1.36
C CYS A 109 -2.88 7.22 -0.07
N TRP A 110 -3.42 8.44 -0.20
CA TRP A 110 -3.85 9.24 0.93
C TRP A 110 -5.00 8.58 1.71
N LEU A 111 -6.04 8.06 1.02
CA LEU A 111 -7.16 7.34 1.65
C LEU A 111 -6.67 6.12 2.44
N SER A 112 -5.73 5.36 1.86
CA SER A 112 -5.12 4.20 2.50
C SER A 112 -4.33 4.60 3.74
N SER A 113 -3.44 5.58 3.61
CA SER A 113 -2.64 6.11 4.73
C SER A 113 -3.52 6.67 5.85
N ARG A 114 -4.58 7.41 5.49
CA ARG A 114 -5.56 7.95 6.45
C ARG A 114 -6.24 6.85 7.26
N ALA A 115 -6.71 5.79 6.61
CA ALA A 115 -7.37 4.66 7.29
C ALA A 115 -6.40 3.91 8.21
N GLN A 116 -5.16 3.66 7.75
CA GLN A 116 -4.09 3.02 8.52
C GLN A 116 -3.72 3.83 9.76
N LEU A 117 -3.46 5.13 9.60
CA LEU A 117 -3.10 6.04 10.69
C LEU A 117 -4.23 6.18 11.71
N LYS A 118 -5.48 6.28 11.24
CA LYS A 118 -6.66 6.34 12.12
C LYS A 118 -6.73 5.13 13.06
N GLN A 119 -6.37 3.94 12.58
CA GLN A 119 -6.27 2.74 13.41
C GLN A 119 -5.05 2.78 14.32
N MET A 120 -3.88 3.15 13.80
CA MET A 120 -2.63 3.12 14.55
C MET A 120 -2.64 4.06 15.77
N VAL A 121 -3.26 5.24 15.65
CA VAL A 121 -3.30 6.21 16.77
C VAL A 121 -4.14 5.76 17.96
N VAL A 122 -5.12 4.88 17.76
CA VAL A 122 -6.01 4.38 18.82
C VAL A 122 -5.56 3.04 19.42
N GLN A 123 -4.66 2.31 18.76
CA GLN A 123 -4.19 1.02 19.26
C GLN A 123 -3.07 1.17 20.31
N LYS A 124 -2.91 0.15 21.17
CA LYS A 124 -1.85 0.13 22.17
C LYS A 124 -0.47 0.09 21.50
N ALA A 125 0.44 0.95 21.95
CA ALA A 125 1.83 0.91 21.50
C ALA A 125 2.52 -0.40 21.89
N LEU A 126 3.37 -0.92 21.01
CA LEU A 126 4.25 -2.05 21.28
C LEU A 126 5.62 -1.54 21.76
N PRO A 127 6.29 -2.28 22.64
CA PRO A 127 7.68 -1.99 23.01
C PRO A 127 8.56 -1.94 21.77
N SER A 128 9.50 -1.00 21.74
CA SER A 128 10.54 -0.99 20.72
C SER A 128 11.58 -2.07 20.99
N HIS A 129 12.10 -2.70 19.93
CA HIS A 129 13.27 -3.60 20.04
C HIS A 129 14.56 -2.83 20.38
N ASP A 130 14.62 -1.53 20.06
CA ASP A 130 15.70 -0.64 20.48
C ASP A 130 15.23 0.16 21.70
N PRO A 131 15.87 -0.04 22.90
CA PRO A 131 15.48 0.65 24.12
C PRO A 131 15.64 2.18 24.05
N ARG A 132 16.38 2.69 23.06
CA ARG A 132 16.54 4.13 22.83
C ARG A 132 15.37 4.76 22.06
N ARG A 133 14.46 3.94 21.51
CA ARG A 133 13.27 4.39 20.77
C ARG A 133 12.03 4.26 21.65
N PRO A 134 11.12 5.23 21.59
CA PRO A 134 9.85 5.13 22.29
C PRO A 134 8.99 3.97 21.75
N PRO A 135 8.05 3.45 22.54
CA PRO A 135 7.05 2.51 22.05
C PRO A 135 6.30 3.06 20.82
N GLN A 136 6.08 2.21 19.82
CA GLN A 136 5.45 2.59 18.56
C GLN A 136 4.08 1.96 18.39
N ARG A 137 3.16 2.71 17.77
CA ARG A 137 1.81 2.20 17.44
C ARG A 137 1.74 1.57 16.08
N GLY A 138 2.65 1.90 15.19
CA GLY A 138 2.74 1.35 13.83
C GLY A 138 3.65 2.19 12.95
N ALA A 139 3.86 1.70 11.72
CA ALA A 139 4.61 2.40 10.69
C ALA A 139 3.94 2.27 9.32
N VAL A 140 3.95 3.35 8.55
CA VAL A 140 3.42 3.40 7.18
C VAL A 140 4.54 3.72 6.20
N VAL A 141 4.65 2.94 5.14
CA VAL A 141 5.57 3.18 4.02
C VAL A 141 4.77 3.41 2.75
N ASN A 142 4.96 4.54 2.11
CA ASN A 142 4.39 4.85 0.81
C ASN A 142 5.46 4.70 -0.27
N ILE A 143 5.23 3.81 -1.25
CA ILE A 143 6.16 3.60 -2.34
C ILE A 143 5.98 4.73 -3.35
N ALA A 144 6.98 5.57 -3.46
CA ALA A 144 7.06 6.65 -4.43
C ALA A 144 7.77 6.19 -5.73
N SER A 145 7.93 7.09 -6.67
CA SER A 145 8.61 6.84 -7.92
C SER A 145 9.75 7.85 -8.15
N GLN A 146 10.85 7.38 -8.75
CA GLN A 146 11.90 8.28 -9.25
C GLN A 146 11.36 9.34 -10.23
N LEU A 147 10.24 9.06 -10.93
CA LEU A 147 9.57 10.01 -11.83
C LEU A 147 8.99 11.22 -11.10
N GLY A 148 8.88 11.17 -9.77
CA GLY A 148 8.58 12.34 -8.93
C GLY A 148 9.75 13.31 -8.78
N ILE A 149 10.99 12.85 -9.03
CA ILE A 149 12.23 13.62 -8.87
C ILE A 149 12.83 13.94 -10.24
N VAL A 150 12.89 12.98 -11.16
CA VAL A 150 13.47 13.13 -12.49
C VAL A 150 12.42 12.93 -13.57
N SER A 151 12.49 13.77 -14.62
CA SER A 151 11.64 13.61 -15.81
C SER A 151 12.32 12.70 -16.82
N ARG A 152 11.52 11.93 -17.57
CA ARG A 152 11.95 11.21 -18.76
C ARG A 152 11.16 11.71 -19.97
N PRO A 153 11.76 11.79 -21.17
CA PRO A 153 10.99 12.04 -22.38
C PRO A 153 9.86 11.02 -22.52
N ASN A 154 8.67 11.46 -22.89
CA ASN A 154 7.45 10.64 -23.01
C ASN A 154 7.01 9.90 -21.75
N ALA A 155 7.66 10.11 -20.60
CA ALA A 155 7.14 9.70 -19.30
C ALA A 155 6.45 10.91 -18.68
N ARG A 156 5.18 10.77 -18.40
CA ARG A 156 4.36 11.87 -17.87
C ARG A 156 4.96 12.46 -16.64
N ARG A 157 5.06 13.78 -16.66
CA ARG A 157 5.29 14.59 -15.46
C ARG A 157 4.01 14.66 -14.64
N LEU A 158 3.57 13.57 -14.09
CA LEU A 158 2.84 13.68 -12.85
C LEU A 158 3.93 13.73 -11.78
N LYS A 159 4.35 14.94 -11.40
CA LYS A 159 5.00 15.08 -10.11
C LYS A 159 3.99 14.53 -9.09
N PRO A 160 4.19 13.36 -8.48
CA PRO A 160 3.52 13.12 -7.24
C PRO A 160 4.06 14.24 -6.35
N LEU A 161 3.19 15.05 -5.80
CA LEU A 161 3.57 15.79 -4.61
C LEU A 161 4.14 14.71 -3.68
N SER A 162 5.44 14.79 -3.46
CA SER A 162 6.11 13.93 -2.50
C SER A 162 5.46 14.24 -1.15
N LEU A 163 4.52 13.39 -0.75
CA LEU A 163 4.07 13.37 0.62
C LEU A 163 5.29 12.89 1.43
N HIS A 164 6.07 13.84 1.92
CA HIS A 164 6.88 13.62 3.11
C HIS A 164 5.85 13.42 4.24
N LEU A 165 5.48 12.19 4.47
CA LEU A 165 4.84 11.82 5.72
C LEU A 165 5.96 11.71 6.73
N ASP A 166 6.14 12.78 7.48
CA ASP A 166 6.97 12.74 8.68
C ASP A 166 6.44 11.62 9.58
N THR A 167 7.34 10.79 10.05
CA THR A 167 7.08 9.78 11.07
C THR A 167 6.59 10.49 12.34
N ILE A 168 5.36 10.22 12.74
CA ILE A 168 4.80 10.63 14.05
C ILE A 168 5.05 9.53 15.06
#